data_17a8e333a785fbc8b7bc1448a83aa9f2
#
_entry.id   17a8e333a785fbc8b7bc1448a83aa9f2
#
_cell.length_a   1.000
_cell.length_b   1.000
_cell.length_c   1.000
_cell.angle_alpha   90.00
_cell.angle_beta   90.00
_cell.angle_gamma   90.00
#
_symmetry.space_group_name_H-M   'P 1'
#
loop_
_entity.id
_entity.type
_entity.pdbx_description
1 polymer ?
#
loop_
_entity_poly.entity_id
_entity_poly.type
_entity_poly.pdbx_seq_one_letter_code
_entity_poly.pdbx_strand_id
1 'polypeptide(L)'
;LKLYTYLAPSKVCDGVGVFALTEIPKDTLIWRIFPKEYHKYKWEEIPNEYEDYVTNMTFCDEEGFKIDCDLDRLYGAYYVNHSENPNVRIGKNDEYISTRIIYKDEEILYNYPPQDRIWQ
;
A
#
# COMPACT_ATOMS: atom_id res chain seq x y z
N LEU A 1 -19.42 -10.64 -5.02
CA LEU A 1 -18.75 -9.43 -4.57
C LEU A 1 -17.83 -9.77 -3.39
N LYS A 2 -16.55 -9.48 -3.52
CA LYS A 2 -15.59 -9.62 -2.44
C LYS A 2 -15.11 -8.24 -2.01
N LEU A 3 -15.23 -7.96 -0.72
CA LEU A 3 -14.75 -6.73 -0.13
C LEU A 3 -14.06 -7.09 1.18
N TYR A 4 -12.74 -6.97 1.20
CA TYR A 4 -11.94 -7.37 2.36
C TYR A 4 -11.63 -6.22 3.30
N THR A 5 -11.62 -4.97 2.81
CA THR A 5 -10.98 -3.88 3.53
C THR A 5 -11.81 -2.58 3.49
N TYR A 6 -11.52 -1.70 4.43
CA TYR A 6 -12.05 -0.34 4.46
C TYR A 6 -10.97 0.62 4.96
N LEU A 7 -11.16 1.90 4.70
CA LEU A 7 -10.24 2.94 5.14
C LEU A 7 -10.74 3.59 6.43
N ALA A 8 -9.83 3.89 7.34
CA ALA A 8 -10.13 4.56 8.60
C ALA A 8 -8.85 5.22 9.13
N PRO A 9 -8.94 6.07 10.16
CA PRO A 9 -7.73 6.62 10.77
C PRO A 9 -6.81 5.50 11.26
N SER A 10 -5.53 5.59 10.91
CA SER A 10 -4.53 4.60 11.30
C SER A 10 -4.33 4.54 12.81
N LYS A 11 -4.01 3.36 13.32
CA LYS A 11 -3.63 3.16 14.73
C LYS A 11 -2.13 3.30 14.95
N VAL A 12 -1.33 3.39 13.87
CA VAL A 12 0.14 3.41 13.95
C VAL A 12 0.75 4.72 13.48
N CYS A 13 -0.03 5.61 12.87
CA CYS A 13 0.46 6.91 12.40
C CYS A 13 -0.68 7.94 12.37
N ASP A 14 -0.31 9.20 12.15
CA ASP A 14 -1.28 10.29 11.97
C ASP A 14 -1.72 10.33 10.51
N GLY A 15 -2.57 9.40 10.13
CA GLY A 15 -3.02 9.34 8.74
C GLY A 15 -4.08 8.28 8.58
N VAL A 16 -4.34 7.93 7.33
CA VAL A 16 -5.32 6.91 6.97
C VAL A 16 -4.64 5.56 6.96
N GLY A 17 -5.34 4.55 7.43
CA GLY A 17 -4.92 3.16 7.33
C GLY A 17 -5.98 2.31 6.65
N VAL A 18 -5.64 1.06 6.44
CA VAL A 18 -6.52 0.06 5.84
C VAL A 18 -6.83 -0.99 6.89
N PHE A 19 -8.10 -1.33 7.03
CA PHE A 19 -8.56 -2.24 8.07
C PHE A 19 -9.34 -3.39 7.46
N ALA A 20 -9.31 -4.54 8.11
CA ALA A 20 -10.09 -5.69 7.68
C ALA A 20 -11.57 -5.43 7.94
N LEU A 21 -12.38 -5.50 6.88
CA LEU A 21 -13.84 -5.36 6.98
C LEU A 21 -14.47 -6.61 7.59
N THR A 22 -13.88 -7.76 7.28
CA THR A 22 -14.24 -9.07 7.82
C THR A 22 -12.96 -9.83 8.12
N GLU A 23 -13.05 -10.95 8.81
CA GLU A 23 -11.91 -11.81 9.05
C GLU A 23 -11.29 -12.26 7.72
N ILE A 24 -9.96 -12.13 7.60
CA ILE A 24 -9.20 -12.54 6.41
C ILE A 24 -8.35 -13.75 6.81
N PRO A 25 -8.58 -14.92 6.19
CA PRO A 25 -7.76 -16.09 6.48
C PRO A 25 -6.30 -15.91 6.08
N LYS A 26 -5.42 -16.68 6.69
CA LYS A 26 -4.01 -16.73 6.30
C LYS A 26 -3.88 -17.13 4.83
N ASP A 27 -2.84 -16.62 4.18
CA ASP A 27 -2.50 -16.92 2.76
C ASP A 27 -3.58 -16.46 1.77
N THR A 28 -4.31 -15.42 2.12
CA THR A 28 -5.31 -14.82 1.23
C THR A 28 -4.67 -13.71 0.40
N LEU A 29 -4.90 -13.75 -0.91
CA LEU A 29 -4.54 -12.66 -1.81
C LEU A 29 -5.54 -11.52 -1.61
N ILE A 30 -5.06 -10.40 -1.06
CA ILE A 30 -5.92 -9.24 -0.80
C ILE A 30 -5.91 -8.29 -2.00
N TRP A 31 -4.72 -7.93 -2.49
CA TRP A 31 -4.56 -7.10 -3.67
C TRP A 31 -3.45 -7.65 -4.55
N ARG A 32 -3.64 -7.50 -5.86
CA ARG A 32 -2.57 -7.60 -6.83
C ARG A 32 -2.37 -6.22 -7.42
N ILE A 33 -1.21 -5.61 -7.16
CA ILE A 33 -0.87 -4.31 -7.71
C ILE A 33 -0.03 -4.50 -8.95
N PHE A 34 -0.08 -3.54 -9.87
CA PHE A 34 0.66 -3.59 -11.15
C PHE A 34 0.44 -4.88 -11.95
N PRO A 35 -0.84 -5.33 -12.13
CA PRO A 35 -1.09 -6.67 -12.70
C PRO A 35 -0.66 -6.80 -14.17
N LYS A 36 -0.81 -5.77 -14.98
CA LYS A 36 -0.44 -5.77 -16.39
C LYS A 36 0.10 -4.44 -16.86
N GLU A 37 -0.61 -3.36 -16.60
CA GLU A 37 -0.26 -2.03 -17.05
C GLU A 37 -0.09 -1.13 -15.85
N TYR A 38 1.02 -0.43 -15.83
CA TYR A 38 1.28 0.59 -14.84
C TYR A 38 2.21 1.62 -15.46
N HIS A 39 2.21 2.83 -14.91
CA HIS A 39 3.09 3.91 -15.34
C HIS A 39 4.24 4.06 -14.38
N LYS A 40 5.44 4.25 -14.95
CA LYS A 40 6.64 4.56 -14.20
C LYS A 40 7.04 5.98 -14.58
N TYR A 41 7.02 6.88 -13.60
CA TYR A 41 7.36 8.28 -13.80
C TYR A 41 8.70 8.60 -13.15
N LYS A 42 9.48 9.45 -13.84
CA LYS A 42 10.70 10.00 -13.24
C LYS A 42 10.34 11.29 -12.50
N TRP A 43 11.10 11.62 -11.46
CA TRP A 43 10.84 12.82 -10.67
C TRP A 43 10.82 14.08 -11.53
N GLU A 44 11.68 14.17 -12.58
CA GLU A 44 11.69 15.32 -13.47
C GLU A 44 10.44 15.45 -14.34
N GLU A 45 9.61 14.42 -14.43
CA GLU A 45 8.42 14.43 -15.27
C GLU A 45 7.19 15.02 -14.55
N ILE A 46 7.28 15.29 -13.25
CA ILE A 46 6.15 15.81 -12.48
C ILE A 46 6.47 17.18 -11.89
N PRO A 47 5.44 18.03 -11.67
CA PRO A 47 5.63 19.29 -10.98
C PRO A 47 6.15 19.09 -9.57
N ASN A 48 7.05 19.98 -9.11
CA ASN A 48 7.63 19.91 -7.78
C ASN A 48 6.58 19.92 -6.68
N GLU A 49 5.47 20.58 -6.90
CA GLU A 49 4.37 20.65 -5.93
C GLU A 49 3.68 19.33 -5.66
N TYR A 50 3.88 18.32 -6.52
CA TYR A 50 3.31 16.97 -6.32
C TYR A 50 4.21 16.07 -5.47
N GLU A 51 5.47 16.43 -5.33
CA GLU A 51 6.50 15.52 -4.82
C GLU A 51 6.18 14.95 -3.44
N ASP A 52 5.78 15.79 -2.50
CA ASP A 52 5.47 15.32 -1.14
C ASP A 52 4.31 14.34 -1.11
N TYR A 53 3.25 14.65 -1.85
CA TYR A 53 2.08 13.78 -1.91
C TYR A 53 2.42 12.44 -2.54
N VAL A 54 3.12 12.49 -3.68
CA VAL A 54 3.50 11.28 -4.42
C VAL A 54 4.44 10.41 -3.58
N THR A 55 5.41 11.03 -2.91
CA THR A 55 6.34 10.32 -2.03
C THR A 55 5.63 9.57 -0.91
N ASN A 56 4.62 10.20 -0.33
CA ASN A 56 3.87 9.61 0.78
C ASN A 56 2.86 8.55 0.34
N MET A 57 2.35 8.65 -0.89
CA MET A 57 1.19 7.87 -1.31
C MET A 57 1.49 6.80 -2.36
N THR A 58 2.68 6.76 -2.94
CA THR A 58 2.99 5.82 -4.01
C THR A 58 4.25 5.01 -3.72
N PHE A 59 4.52 4.04 -4.59
CA PHE A 59 5.71 3.19 -4.51
C PHE A 59 6.85 3.87 -5.27
N CYS A 60 7.79 4.48 -4.55
CA CYS A 60 8.81 5.31 -5.12
C CYS A 60 10.23 4.90 -4.72
N ASP A 61 11.19 5.34 -5.52
CA ASP A 61 12.62 5.17 -5.29
C ASP A 61 13.36 6.46 -5.69
N GLU A 62 14.68 6.38 -5.81
CA GLU A 62 15.49 7.55 -6.16
C GLU A 62 15.19 8.10 -7.56
N GLU A 63 14.77 7.24 -8.47
CA GLU A 63 14.51 7.63 -9.87
C GLU A 63 13.11 8.20 -10.08
N GLY A 64 12.14 7.73 -9.30
CA GLY A 64 10.76 8.14 -9.49
C GLY A 64 9.78 7.23 -8.77
N PHE A 65 8.61 7.05 -9.36
CA PHE A 65 7.55 6.26 -8.76
C PHE A 65 6.78 5.49 -9.82
N LYS A 66 6.07 4.46 -9.38
CA LYS A 66 5.16 3.73 -10.24
C LYS A 66 3.76 3.70 -9.66
N ILE A 67 2.78 3.67 -10.55
CA ILE A 67 1.37 3.72 -10.18
C ILE A 67 0.55 2.95 -11.23
N ASP A 68 -0.43 2.20 -10.76
CA ASP A 68 -1.31 1.40 -11.62
C ASP A 68 -2.73 1.95 -11.69
N CYS A 69 -2.94 3.16 -11.22
CA CYS A 69 -4.23 3.84 -11.26
C CYS A 69 -3.99 5.34 -11.26
N ASP A 70 -5.05 6.13 -11.35
CA ASP A 70 -4.93 7.59 -11.27
C ASP A 70 -4.59 8.02 -9.85
N LEU A 71 -3.79 9.08 -9.71
CA LEU A 71 -3.45 9.63 -8.39
C LEU A 71 -4.67 10.03 -7.58
N ASP A 72 -5.76 10.38 -8.25
CA ASP A 72 -7.03 10.72 -7.59
C ASP A 72 -7.87 9.51 -7.23
N ARG A 73 -7.43 8.31 -7.58
CA ARG A 73 -8.20 7.06 -7.41
C ARG A 73 -7.38 5.95 -6.77
N LEU A 74 -6.58 6.31 -5.77
CA LEU A 74 -5.77 5.33 -5.07
C LEU A 74 -6.66 4.38 -4.29
N TYR A 75 -6.45 3.08 -4.48
CA TYR A 75 -7.20 2.06 -3.75
C TYR A 75 -6.44 1.60 -2.50
N GLY A 76 -7.07 0.73 -1.72
CA GLY A 76 -6.59 0.32 -0.40
C GLY A 76 -5.11 -0.01 -0.28
N ALA A 77 -4.52 -0.69 -1.28
CA ALA A 77 -3.11 -1.06 -1.24
C ALA A 77 -2.16 0.12 -1.04
N TYR A 78 -2.55 1.32 -1.50
CA TYR A 78 -1.72 2.53 -1.36
C TYR A 78 -1.80 3.16 0.03
N TYR A 79 -2.68 2.69 0.89
CA TYR A 79 -2.86 3.21 2.25
C TYR A 79 -2.33 2.28 3.33
N VAL A 80 -1.68 1.17 2.95
CA VAL A 80 -1.11 0.22 3.90
C VAL A 80 0.11 0.86 4.56
N ASN A 81 0.09 0.96 5.87
CA ASN A 81 1.16 1.59 6.64
C ASN A 81 2.25 0.61 7.02
N HIS A 82 3.42 1.16 7.36
CA HIS A 82 4.58 0.38 7.75
C HIS A 82 4.47 -0.13 9.18
N SER A 83 4.94 -1.35 9.41
CA SER A 83 5.15 -1.89 10.75
C SER A 83 6.26 -2.94 10.72
N GLU A 84 7.04 -3.00 11.79
CA GLU A 84 8.00 -4.10 12.01
C GLU A 84 7.27 -5.41 12.36
N ASN A 85 5.97 -5.34 12.65
CA ASN A 85 5.12 -6.50 12.93
C ASN A 85 3.98 -6.57 11.90
N PRO A 86 4.30 -6.90 10.64
CA PRO A 86 3.31 -6.90 9.57
C PRO A 86 2.36 -8.09 9.64
N ASN A 87 1.21 -7.96 8.99
CA ASN A 87 0.28 -9.07 8.80
C ASN A 87 0.05 -9.39 7.32
N VAL A 88 0.74 -8.69 6.41
CA VAL A 88 0.80 -9.05 5.00
C VAL A 88 2.24 -9.05 4.53
N ARG A 89 2.49 -9.79 3.46
CA ARG A 89 3.75 -9.78 2.73
C ARG A 89 3.47 -9.48 1.26
N ILE A 90 4.49 -9.00 0.56
CA ILE A 90 4.42 -8.85 -0.88
C ILE A 90 4.97 -10.13 -1.50
N GLY A 91 4.13 -10.84 -2.24
CA GLY A 91 4.51 -12.04 -2.96
C GLY A 91 5.06 -11.71 -4.34
N LYS A 92 5.26 -12.76 -5.14
CA LYS A 92 5.64 -12.61 -6.54
C LYS A 92 4.54 -11.82 -7.26
N ASN A 93 4.94 -11.05 -8.29
CA ASN A 93 4.01 -10.24 -9.07
C ASN A 93 3.25 -9.19 -8.24
N ASP A 94 3.91 -8.65 -7.20
CA ASP A 94 3.38 -7.56 -6.38
C ASP A 94 2.04 -7.91 -5.73
N GLU A 95 1.90 -9.13 -5.24
CA GLU A 95 0.69 -9.60 -4.56
C GLU A 95 0.77 -9.36 -3.06
N TYR A 96 -0.25 -8.71 -2.50
CA TYR A 96 -0.37 -8.54 -1.04
C TYR A 96 -1.12 -9.73 -0.46
N ILE A 97 -0.41 -10.53 0.33
CA ILE A 97 -0.92 -11.82 0.85
C ILE A 97 -0.84 -11.79 2.37
N SER A 98 -1.94 -12.18 3.03
CA SER A 98 -1.98 -12.27 4.49
C SER A 98 -1.02 -13.35 4.99
N THR A 99 -0.26 -13.05 6.04
CA THR A 99 0.71 -13.98 6.64
C THR A 99 0.13 -14.73 7.83
N ARG A 100 -1.01 -14.30 8.32
CA ARG A 100 -1.77 -14.91 9.40
C ARG A 100 -3.24 -14.53 9.24
N ILE A 101 -4.09 -15.05 10.11
CA ILE A 101 -5.48 -14.58 10.18
C ILE A 101 -5.45 -13.10 10.57
N ILE A 102 -6.16 -12.27 9.81
CA ILE A 102 -6.38 -10.87 10.13
C ILE A 102 -7.82 -10.75 10.59
N TYR A 103 -8.02 -10.36 11.84
CA TYR A 103 -9.36 -10.29 12.41
C TYR A 103 -10.08 -9.01 11.97
N LYS A 104 -11.40 -9.06 12.01
CA LYS A 104 -12.22 -7.89 11.70
C LYS A 104 -11.71 -6.66 12.48
N ASP A 105 -11.60 -5.54 11.78
CA ASP A 105 -11.15 -4.25 12.32
C ASP A 105 -9.68 -4.18 12.72
N GLU A 106 -8.87 -5.21 12.39
CA GLU A 106 -7.42 -5.09 12.50
C GLU A 106 -6.88 -4.24 11.36
N GLU A 107 -5.89 -3.42 11.66
CA GLU A 107 -5.18 -2.66 10.62
C GLU A 107 -4.26 -3.58 9.82
N ILE A 108 -4.27 -3.45 8.50
CA ILE A 108 -3.38 -4.17 7.60
C ILE A 108 -2.08 -3.40 7.52
N LEU A 109 -0.97 -4.08 7.81
CA LEU A 109 0.35 -3.49 7.93
C LEU A 109 1.38 -4.30 7.16
N TYR A 110 2.35 -3.61 6.61
CA TYR A 110 3.38 -4.18 5.77
C TYR A 110 4.75 -3.66 6.22
N ASN A 111 5.77 -4.50 6.17
CA ASN A 111 7.13 -4.07 6.48
C ASN A 111 7.76 -3.53 5.19
N TYR A 112 7.79 -2.21 5.04
CA TYR A 112 8.30 -1.55 3.83
C TYR A 112 9.76 -1.90 3.58
N PRO A 113 10.17 -2.10 2.32
CA PRO A 113 11.58 -2.25 2.00
C PRO A 113 12.39 -1.01 2.43
N PRO A 114 13.67 -1.15 2.73
CA PRO A 114 14.49 -0.01 3.19
C PRO A 114 14.46 1.21 2.27
N GLN A 115 14.37 1.02 0.96
CA GLN A 115 14.32 2.11 0.00
C GLN A 115 13.04 2.94 0.13
N ASP A 116 11.94 2.33 0.55
CA ASP A 116 10.68 3.02 0.75
C ASP A 116 10.63 3.75 2.10
N ARG A 117 11.44 3.33 3.06
CA ARG A 117 11.44 3.90 4.41
C ARG A 117 12.10 5.27 4.49
N ILE A 118 12.94 5.62 3.54
CA ILE A 118 13.64 6.91 3.56
C ILE A 118 12.67 8.10 3.45
N TRP A 119 11.45 7.83 2.99
CA TRP A 119 10.42 8.84 2.76
C TRP A 119 9.41 8.96 3.89
N GLN A 120 9.60 8.25 4.97
CA GLN A 120 8.67 8.27 6.09
C GLN A 120 9.01 9.36 7.13
#